data_064b161a7eda60cbf3c827b184293da6
#
_entry.id   064b161a7eda60cbf3c827b184293da6
#
_cell.length_a   1.000
_cell.length_b   1.000
_cell.length_c   1.000
_cell.angle_alpha   90.00
_cell.angle_beta   90.00
_cell.angle_gamma   90.00
#
_symmetry.space_group_name_H-M   'P 1'
#
loop_
_entity.id
_entity.type
_entity.pdbx_description
1 polymer ?
#
loop_
_entity_poly.entity_id
_entity_poly.type
_entity_poly.pdbx_seq_one_letter_code
_entity_poly.pdbx_strand_id
1 'polypeptide(L)'
;GPDDDPDGDGFSNKREGELGQEATIVDLVEDGGIAGRLSTGFVYADTSMVLATVKSDPAGFVSESNTYLEQNGSLSTSSLHGETNGYQFAYWSVNGVRQAGPTGVASSKVDLNVLGTTEVIAHYLPSTEDSDADGVMDWFELYQFGNLDKGPDDDPDGDGFSNKREGELGQEATIVDLVEDGGIAGRLSTGFVYAD
;
A
#
# COMPACT_ATOMS: atom_id res chain seq x y z
N GLY A 1 -45.84 26.35 -2.76
CA GLY A 1 -46.38 27.15 -1.65
C GLY A 1 -46.07 26.50 -0.31
N PRO A 2 -46.55 27.05 0.85
CA PRO A 2 -46.21 26.50 2.14
C PRO A 2 -46.80 25.10 2.39
N ASP A 3 -47.87 24.75 1.72
CA ASP A 3 -48.54 23.46 1.85
C ASP A 3 -48.15 22.47 0.69
N ASP A 4 -47.24 22.86 -0.18
CA ASP A 4 -46.71 21.98 -1.22
C ASP A 4 -45.71 21.01 -0.64
N ASP A 5 -45.62 19.83 -1.21
CA ASP A 5 -44.68 18.74 -0.89
C ASP A 5 -43.97 18.35 -2.18
N PRO A 6 -42.88 19.10 -2.57
CA PRO A 6 -42.26 18.94 -3.86
C PRO A 6 -41.37 17.69 -4.02
N ASP A 7 -40.94 17.08 -2.94
CA ASP A 7 -40.14 15.86 -2.97
C ASP A 7 -40.96 14.59 -2.66
N GLY A 8 -42.20 14.77 -2.22
CA GLY A 8 -43.18 13.68 -2.06
C GLY A 8 -42.92 12.80 -0.83
N ASP A 9 -42.26 13.31 0.18
CA ASP A 9 -41.96 12.56 1.39
C ASP A 9 -43.08 12.58 2.46
N GLY A 10 -44.11 13.42 2.25
CA GLY A 10 -45.25 13.59 3.15
C GLY A 10 -45.15 14.76 4.09
N PHE A 11 -44.07 15.54 4.05
CA PHE A 11 -43.92 16.78 4.79
C PHE A 11 -44.08 17.99 3.85
N SER A 12 -44.82 18.99 4.27
CA SER A 12 -44.99 20.21 3.47
C SER A 12 -43.83 21.16 3.68
N ASN A 13 -43.54 22.03 2.71
CA ASN A 13 -42.52 23.08 2.77
C ASN A 13 -42.57 23.89 4.11
N LYS A 14 -43.80 24.17 4.60
CA LYS A 14 -43.97 24.85 5.89
C LYS A 14 -43.49 23.99 7.05
N ARG A 15 -43.83 22.71 7.01
CA ARG A 15 -43.45 21.77 8.09
C ARG A 15 -41.96 21.53 8.10
N GLU A 16 -41.37 21.35 6.92
CA GLU A 16 -39.93 21.21 6.76
C GLU A 16 -39.15 22.44 7.23
N GLY A 17 -39.66 23.65 6.90
CA GLY A 17 -39.07 24.89 7.39
C GLY A 17 -39.11 25.01 8.92
N GLU A 18 -40.21 24.55 9.58
CA GLU A 18 -40.32 24.50 11.05
C GLU A 18 -39.33 23.52 11.66
N LEU A 19 -39.02 22.43 10.97
CA LEU A 19 -38.11 21.38 11.40
C LEU A 19 -36.64 21.63 10.98
N GLY A 20 -36.39 22.64 10.13
CA GLY A 20 -35.09 22.91 9.56
C GLY A 20 -34.66 21.89 8.50
N GLN A 21 -35.65 21.24 7.87
CA GLN A 21 -35.44 20.26 6.77
C GLN A 21 -35.42 21.00 5.42
N GLU A 22 -35.04 20.30 4.36
CA GLU A 22 -34.98 20.89 3.01
C GLU A 22 -36.14 20.44 2.15
N ALA A 23 -36.93 21.37 1.67
CA ALA A 23 -38.18 21.20 0.91
C ALA A 23 -38.03 20.47 -0.45
N THR A 24 -36.87 19.97 -0.79
CA THR A 24 -36.59 19.24 -2.03
C THR A 24 -35.85 17.94 -1.79
N ILE A 25 -35.76 17.52 -0.54
CA ILE A 25 -35.06 16.31 -0.13
C ILE A 25 -35.99 15.48 0.73
N VAL A 26 -36.26 14.27 0.28
CA VAL A 26 -37.09 13.30 1.01
C VAL A 26 -36.52 13.05 2.40
N ASP A 27 -37.25 13.45 3.42
CA ASP A 27 -36.93 13.20 4.80
C ASP A 27 -37.66 11.94 5.35
N LEU A 28 -36.99 11.18 6.18
CA LEU A 28 -37.54 9.90 6.68
C LEU A 28 -38.22 10.04 8.04
N VAL A 29 -37.97 11.13 8.75
CA VAL A 29 -38.53 11.40 10.07
C VAL A 29 -38.83 12.89 10.27
N GLU A 30 -39.92 13.16 10.96
CA GLU A 30 -40.44 14.51 11.20
C GLU A 30 -39.81 15.18 12.43
N ASP A 31 -38.64 14.82 12.85
CA ASP A 31 -38.02 15.34 14.06
C ASP A 31 -37.05 16.52 13.86
N GLY A 32 -36.81 16.90 12.59
CA GLY A 32 -35.88 17.97 12.22
C GLY A 32 -34.42 17.69 12.57
N GLY A 33 -34.13 16.49 13.05
CA GLY A 33 -32.77 16.07 13.36
C GLY A 33 -32.00 15.60 12.14
N ILE A 34 -30.73 15.33 12.36
CA ILE A 34 -29.85 14.75 11.32
C ILE A 34 -30.42 13.44 10.77
N ALA A 35 -31.15 12.70 11.60
CA ALA A 35 -31.81 11.46 11.20
C ALA A 35 -32.96 11.68 10.21
N GLY A 36 -33.63 12.83 10.24
CA GLY A 36 -34.68 13.19 9.28
C GLY A 36 -34.15 13.42 7.87
N ARG A 37 -32.84 13.62 7.75
CA ARG A 37 -32.15 13.90 6.49
C ARG A 37 -31.34 12.71 5.99
N LEU A 38 -31.78 11.51 6.37
CA LEU A 38 -31.08 10.26 5.99
C LEU A 38 -30.96 10.06 4.48
N SER A 39 -31.92 10.58 3.69
CA SER A 39 -31.82 10.50 2.24
C SER A 39 -30.64 11.29 1.69
N THR A 40 -30.35 12.46 2.26
CA THR A 40 -29.14 13.21 1.91
C THR A 40 -27.88 12.54 2.42
N GLY A 41 -27.91 12.00 3.63
CA GLY A 41 -26.77 11.23 4.17
C GLY A 41 -26.51 9.95 3.37
N PHE A 42 -27.55 9.32 2.84
CA PHE A 42 -27.41 8.09 2.05
C PHE A 42 -27.15 8.36 0.57
N VAL A 43 -27.70 9.42 0.00
CA VAL A 43 -27.37 9.85 -1.36
C VAL A 43 -25.93 10.35 -1.43
N TYR A 44 -25.44 10.85 -0.30
CA TYR A 44 -24.02 11.10 -0.05
C TYR A 44 -23.37 10.01 0.83
N ALA A 45 -23.83 8.78 0.75
CA ALA A 45 -22.90 7.68 0.87
C ALA A 45 -21.90 7.92 -0.25
N ASP A 46 -20.91 8.69 0.09
CA ASP A 46 -20.03 9.37 -0.82
C ASP A 46 -19.47 8.30 -1.75
N THR A 47 -20.02 8.22 -2.97
CA THR A 47 -19.56 7.29 -4.00
C THR A 47 -18.11 7.59 -4.39
N SER A 48 -17.56 8.67 -3.86
CA SER A 48 -16.16 9.04 -3.97
C SER A 48 -15.28 8.43 -2.87
N MET A 49 -15.86 7.90 -1.77
CA MET A 49 -15.08 7.24 -0.73
C MET A 49 -14.75 5.80 -1.14
N VAL A 50 -13.51 5.45 -1.05
CA VAL A 50 -12.97 4.13 -1.38
C VAL A 50 -12.31 3.51 -0.17
N LEU A 51 -12.45 2.19 -0.01
CA LEU A 51 -11.80 1.46 1.07
C LEU A 51 -10.35 1.17 0.71
N ALA A 52 -9.43 1.56 1.58
CA ALA A 52 -8.04 1.18 1.56
C ALA A 52 -7.73 0.25 2.75
N THR A 53 -7.26 -0.95 2.48
CA THR A 53 -6.82 -1.91 3.49
C THR A 53 -5.30 -2.04 3.43
N VAL A 54 -4.63 -1.91 4.56
CA VAL A 54 -3.20 -2.17 4.70
C VAL A 54 -3.02 -3.30 5.71
N LYS A 55 -2.26 -4.32 5.36
CA LYS A 55 -2.01 -5.49 6.20
C LYS A 55 -0.68 -6.16 5.87
N SER A 56 -0.30 -7.21 6.61
CA SER A 56 0.83 -8.06 6.26
C SER A 56 0.41 -9.51 6.01
N ASP A 57 1.23 -10.22 5.24
CA ASP A 57 1.18 -11.65 5.01
C ASP A 57 2.58 -12.25 5.29
N PRO A 58 2.72 -13.11 6.31
CA PRO A 58 1.73 -13.47 7.34
C PRO A 58 1.23 -12.28 8.16
N ALA A 59 0.05 -12.41 8.76
CA ALA A 59 -0.53 -11.36 9.60
C ALA A 59 0.33 -11.11 10.86
N GLY A 60 0.36 -9.85 11.32
CA GLY A 60 1.00 -9.48 12.58
C GLY A 60 2.33 -8.73 12.46
N PHE A 61 2.90 -8.57 11.27
CA PHE A 61 4.09 -7.75 11.03
C PHE A 61 3.75 -6.27 10.78
N VAL A 62 2.61 -6.03 10.14
CA VAL A 62 2.01 -4.70 10.00
C VAL A 62 0.63 -4.74 10.64
N SER A 63 0.31 -3.70 11.41
CA SER A 63 -1.04 -3.56 11.97
C SER A 63 -2.05 -3.42 10.84
N GLU A 64 -3.04 -4.30 10.79
CA GLU A 64 -4.11 -4.18 9.83
C GLU A 64 -4.90 -2.89 10.05
N SER A 65 -5.12 -2.15 8.98
CA SER A 65 -5.94 -0.95 8.97
C SER A 65 -6.89 -0.94 7.80
N ASN A 66 -8.12 -0.52 8.06
CA ASN A 66 -9.18 -0.33 7.07
C ASN A 66 -9.59 1.13 7.11
N THR A 67 -9.26 1.89 6.08
CA THR A 67 -9.47 3.34 6.02
C THR A 67 -10.32 3.69 4.81
N TYR A 68 -11.35 4.50 5.01
CA TYR A 68 -12.10 5.10 3.93
C TYR A 68 -11.44 6.41 3.54
N LEU A 69 -11.05 6.54 2.28
CA LEU A 69 -10.41 7.70 1.70
C LEU A 69 -11.25 8.26 0.56
N GLU A 70 -11.18 9.56 0.34
CA GLU A 70 -11.75 10.14 -0.88
C GLU A 70 -11.05 9.55 -2.12
N GLN A 71 -11.76 9.42 -3.22
CA GLN A 71 -11.16 9.06 -4.49
C GLN A 71 -10.06 10.08 -4.84
N ASN A 72 -8.89 9.60 -5.22
CA ASN A 72 -7.61 10.33 -5.33
C ASN A 72 -6.98 10.77 -3.98
N GLY A 73 -7.54 10.38 -2.84
CA GLY A 73 -6.89 10.55 -1.55
C GLY A 73 -5.55 9.81 -1.49
N SER A 74 -4.60 10.35 -0.76
CA SER A 74 -3.27 9.75 -0.63
C SER A 74 -3.24 8.66 0.44
N LEU A 75 -2.60 7.54 0.12
CA LEU A 75 -2.25 6.47 1.03
C LEU A 75 -0.72 6.37 1.11
N SER A 76 -0.20 6.29 2.32
CA SER A 76 1.24 6.15 2.57
C SER A 76 1.47 5.11 3.65
N THR A 77 2.38 4.16 3.40
CA THR A 77 2.78 3.15 4.38
C THR A 77 4.04 3.57 5.14
N SER A 78 4.39 2.82 6.17
CA SER A 78 5.72 2.92 6.77
C SER A 78 6.76 2.27 5.86
N SER A 79 8.01 2.73 5.96
CA SER A 79 9.13 2.00 5.35
C SER A 79 9.42 0.73 6.15
N LEU A 80 9.53 -0.39 5.45
CA LEU A 80 9.81 -1.70 6.02
C LEU A 80 11.16 -2.20 5.52
N HIS A 81 11.94 -2.75 6.44
CA HIS A 81 13.25 -3.34 6.18
C HIS A 81 13.56 -4.40 7.21
N GLY A 82 14.41 -5.35 6.82
CA GLY A 82 15.10 -6.26 7.72
C GLY A 82 14.22 -7.34 8.34
N GLU A 83 14.84 -8.05 9.27
CA GLU A 83 14.27 -9.23 9.92
C GLU A 83 13.42 -8.86 11.14
N THR A 84 12.31 -9.55 11.28
CA THR A 84 11.46 -9.52 12.48
C THR A 84 10.98 -10.93 12.79
N ASN A 85 11.31 -11.45 13.98
CA ASN A 85 10.86 -12.77 14.44
C ASN A 85 11.16 -13.94 13.49
N GLY A 86 12.30 -13.93 12.80
CA GLY A 86 12.68 -14.98 11.85
C GLY A 86 12.08 -14.83 10.47
N TYR A 87 11.46 -13.68 10.17
CA TYR A 87 10.93 -13.33 8.86
C TYR A 87 11.58 -12.07 8.32
N GLN A 88 11.83 -12.04 7.03
CA GLN A 88 12.33 -10.87 6.31
C GLN A 88 11.20 -10.22 5.51
N PHE A 89 11.20 -8.89 5.48
CA PHE A 89 10.37 -8.15 4.53
C PHE A 89 10.87 -8.42 3.11
N ALA A 90 9.98 -8.89 2.24
CA ALA A 90 10.30 -9.18 0.85
C ALA A 90 9.80 -8.07 -0.08
N TYR A 91 8.53 -7.71 -0.02
CA TYR A 91 7.98 -6.64 -0.87
C TYR A 91 6.60 -6.18 -0.41
N TRP A 92 6.20 -5.03 -0.92
CA TRP A 92 4.81 -4.59 -0.91
C TRP A 92 4.08 -5.01 -2.18
N SER A 93 2.80 -5.37 -2.07
CA SER A 93 1.90 -5.44 -3.22
C SER A 93 0.72 -4.49 -3.06
N VAL A 94 0.22 -3.96 -4.19
CA VAL A 94 -1.01 -3.17 -4.30
C VAL A 94 -1.93 -3.88 -5.25
N ASN A 95 -3.09 -4.31 -4.76
CA ASN A 95 -4.05 -5.11 -5.52
C ASN A 95 -3.40 -6.32 -6.21
N GLY A 96 -2.49 -7.00 -5.50
CA GLY A 96 -1.74 -8.16 -6.00
C GLY A 96 -0.55 -7.84 -6.91
N VAL A 97 -0.28 -6.58 -7.20
CA VAL A 97 0.87 -6.17 -8.02
C VAL A 97 2.03 -5.77 -7.12
N ARG A 98 3.18 -6.46 -7.26
CA ARG A 98 4.41 -6.14 -6.54
C ARG A 98 4.86 -4.71 -6.84
N GLN A 99 5.25 -4.00 -5.79
CA GLN A 99 5.76 -2.63 -5.89
C GLN A 99 7.29 -2.64 -5.91
N ALA A 100 7.86 -2.06 -6.95
CA ALA A 100 9.30 -2.00 -7.15
C ALA A 100 9.73 -0.65 -7.72
N GLY A 101 10.98 -0.28 -7.45
CA GLY A 101 11.64 0.87 -8.04
C GLY A 101 12.04 0.63 -9.51
N PRO A 102 12.66 1.62 -10.15
CA PRO A 102 13.10 1.54 -11.55
C PRO A 102 14.14 0.43 -11.82
N THR A 103 14.89 0.04 -10.82
CA THR A 103 15.88 -1.05 -10.89
C THR A 103 15.27 -2.43 -10.75
N GLY A 104 13.99 -2.54 -10.43
CA GLY A 104 13.32 -3.81 -10.14
C GLY A 104 13.34 -4.20 -8.66
N VAL A 105 14.19 -3.59 -7.85
CA VAL A 105 14.23 -3.83 -6.39
C VAL A 105 12.92 -3.42 -5.74
N ALA A 106 12.43 -4.22 -4.80
CA ALA A 106 11.19 -3.95 -4.10
C ALA A 106 11.22 -2.58 -3.39
N SER A 107 10.12 -1.86 -3.50
CA SER A 107 9.95 -0.62 -2.75
C SER A 107 9.76 -0.93 -1.26
N SER A 108 10.54 -0.29 -0.40
CA SER A 108 10.38 -0.44 1.05
C SER A 108 9.11 0.25 1.58
N LYS A 109 8.53 1.14 0.81
CA LYS A 109 7.38 1.96 1.14
C LYS A 109 6.44 2.08 -0.06
N VAL A 110 5.14 2.22 0.22
CA VAL A 110 4.13 2.54 -0.79
C VAL A 110 3.56 3.92 -0.54
N ASP A 111 3.59 4.77 -1.56
CA ASP A 111 2.92 6.06 -1.62
C ASP A 111 2.08 6.09 -2.89
N LEU A 112 0.76 6.20 -2.76
CA LEU A 112 -0.14 6.20 -3.92
C LEU A 112 -1.39 7.04 -3.67
N ASN A 113 -2.08 7.39 -4.75
CA ASN A 113 -3.43 7.94 -4.70
C ASN A 113 -4.43 6.81 -4.98
N VAL A 114 -5.40 6.63 -4.08
CA VAL A 114 -6.41 5.57 -4.21
C VAL A 114 -7.49 5.97 -5.20
N LEU A 115 -7.69 5.17 -6.24
CA LEU A 115 -8.70 5.40 -7.27
C LEU A 115 -9.96 4.55 -7.09
N GLY A 116 -9.88 3.52 -6.27
CA GLY A 116 -10.93 2.55 -5.97
C GLY A 116 -10.54 1.73 -4.76
N THR A 117 -11.31 0.71 -4.43
CA THR A 117 -10.96 -0.21 -3.35
C THR A 117 -9.55 -0.73 -3.56
N THR A 118 -8.70 -0.53 -2.56
CA THR A 118 -7.27 -0.78 -2.65
C THR A 118 -6.83 -1.69 -1.50
N GLU A 119 -6.14 -2.76 -1.83
CA GLU A 119 -5.50 -3.63 -0.85
C GLU A 119 -3.98 -3.50 -0.97
N VAL A 120 -3.32 -3.18 0.14
CA VAL A 120 -1.87 -3.04 0.25
C VAL A 120 -1.36 -4.08 1.24
N ILE A 121 -0.49 -4.98 0.78
CA ILE A 121 0.01 -6.10 1.59
C ILE A 121 1.53 -6.02 1.66
N ALA A 122 2.07 -6.04 2.89
CA ALA A 122 3.47 -6.28 3.16
C ALA A 122 3.72 -7.79 3.21
N HIS A 123 4.54 -8.30 2.30
CA HIS A 123 4.89 -9.71 2.25
C HIS A 123 6.18 -9.97 3.03
N TYR A 124 6.10 -10.90 3.96
CA TYR A 124 7.21 -11.37 4.77
C TYR A 124 7.41 -12.86 4.55
N LEU A 125 8.64 -13.28 4.34
CA LEU A 125 9.00 -14.67 4.16
C LEU A 125 9.96 -15.11 5.29
N PRO A 126 9.95 -16.40 5.66
CA PRO A 126 10.94 -16.94 6.59
C PRO A 126 12.37 -16.60 6.13
N SER A 127 13.20 -16.12 7.04
CA SER A 127 14.57 -15.66 6.71
C SER A 127 15.50 -16.76 6.21
N THR A 128 15.08 -18.03 6.32
CA THR A 128 15.87 -19.21 5.95
C THR A 128 15.19 -20.06 4.86
N GLU A 129 14.09 -19.59 4.25
CA GLU A 129 13.43 -20.29 3.16
C GLU A 129 14.21 -20.14 1.86
N ASP A 130 14.46 -21.28 1.20
CA ASP A 130 15.14 -21.43 -0.08
C ASP A 130 14.39 -22.54 -0.82
N SER A 131 13.36 -22.15 -1.57
CA SER A 131 12.37 -23.08 -2.13
C SER A 131 12.88 -23.86 -3.33
N ASP A 132 13.81 -23.30 -4.10
CA ASP A 132 14.42 -23.93 -5.26
C ASP A 132 15.77 -24.57 -4.94
N ALA A 133 16.28 -24.39 -3.71
CA ALA A 133 17.48 -24.98 -3.16
C ALA A 133 18.76 -24.60 -3.93
N ASP A 134 18.83 -23.38 -4.43
CA ASP A 134 19.99 -22.86 -5.14
C ASP A 134 21.01 -22.17 -4.22
N GLY A 135 20.65 -21.92 -2.96
CA GLY A 135 21.48 -21.32 -1.92
C GLY A 135 21.28 -19.81 -1.76
N VAL A 136 20.32 -19.22 -2.45
CA VAL A 136 19.83 -17.87 -2.24
C VAL A 136 18.47 -17.94 -1.52
N MET A 137 18.20 -17.05 -0.60
CA MET A 137 16.96 -17.08 0.16
C MET A 137 15.82 -16.44 -0.63
N ASP A 138 14.63 -17.06 -0.61
CA ASP A 138 13.44 -16.61 -1.33
C ASP A 138 13.12 -15.12 -1.10
N TRP A 139 13.23 -14.65 0.17
CA TRP A 139 12.94 -13.25 0.51
C TRP A 139 13.89 -12.28 -0.22
N PHE A 140 15.18 -12.67 -0.38
CA PHE A 140 16.17 -11.84 -1.06
C PHE A 140 15.87 -11.78 -2.55
N GLU A 141 15.62 -12.90 -3.18
CA GLU A 141 15.29 -12.96 -4.60
C GLU A 141 13.99 -12.21 -4.92
N LEU A 142 12.94 -12.39 -4.11
CA LEU A 142 11.70 -11.65 -4.28
C LEU A 142 11.87 -10.16 -3.99
N TYR A 143 12.77 -9.79 -3.08
CA TYR A 143 13.11 -8.40 -2.82
C TYR A 143 13.87 -7.78 -4.00
N GLN A 144 14.91 -8.45 -4.50
CA GLN A 144 15.78 -7.93 -5.55
C GLN A 144 15.15 -8.06 -6.95
N PHE A 145 14.63 -9.24 -7.29
CA PHE A 145 14.25 -9.59 -8.67
C PHE A 145 12.75 -9.78 -8.86
N GLY A 146 12.01 -10.11 -7.82
CA GLY A 146 10.56 -10.37 -7.86
C GLY A 146 10.19 -11.76 -8.39
N ASN A 147 11.16 -12.65 -8.53
CA ASN A 147 11.01 -14.07 -8.88
C ASN A 147 12.15 -14.87 -8.24
N LEU A 148 12.10 -16.21 -8.33
CA LEU A 148 13.11 -17.13 -7.79
C LEU A 148 14.00 -17.71 -8.92
N ASP A 149 14.23 -16.97 -10.01
CA ASP A 149 14.96 -17.46 -11.19
C ASP A 149 16.45 -17.07 -11.17
N LYS A 150 16.93 -16.39 -10.13
CA LYS A 150 18.28 -15.82 -10.07
C LYS A 150 19.15 -16.50 -9.04
N GLY A 151 19.99 -17.40 -9.54
CA GLY A 151 20.91 -18.16 -8.70
C GLY A 151 22.09 -17.36 -8.13
N PRO A 152 22.87 -18.00 -7.23
CA PRO A 152 23.97 -17.36 -6.51
C PRO A 152 25.13 -16.92 -7.42
N ASP A 153 25.30 -17.55 -8.56
CA ASP A 153 26.38 -17.27 -9.51
C ASP A 153 25.98 -16.29 -10.62
N ASP A 154 24.69 -15.86 -10.64
CA ASP A 154 24.23 -14.86 -11.59
C ASP A 154 24.77 -13.46 -11.24
N ASP A 155 24.95 -12.65 -12.26
CA ASP A 155 25.39 -11.25 -12.21
C ASP A 155 24.39 -10.43 -13.05
N PRO A 156 23.25 -10.03 -12.46
CA PRO A 156 22.14 -9.42 -13.21
C PRO A 156 22.42 -7.99 -13.70
N ASP A 157 23.28 -7.24 -13.02
CA ASP A 157 23.64 -5.87 -13.38
C ASP A 157 24.94 -5.77 -14.20
N GLY A 158 25.70 -6.89 -14.27
CA GLY A 158 26.88 -7.03 -15.14
C GLY A 158 28.12 -6.32 -14.63
N ASP A 159 28.23 -6.11 -13.33
CA ASP A 159 29.37 -5.43 -12.72
C ASP A 159 30.56 -6.36 -12.40
N GLY A 160 30.35 -7.68 -12.47
CA GLY A 160 31.34 -8.72 -12.21
C GLY A 160 31.29 -9.32 -10.82
N PHE A 161 30.33 -8.89 -9.99
CA PHE A 161 30.02 -9.52 -8.71
C PHE A 161 28.76 -10.38 -8.85
N SER A 162 28.76 -11.58 -8.29
CA SER A 162 27.60 -12.44 -8.32
C SER A 162 26.66 -12.13 -7.17
N ASN A 163 25.37 -12.49 -7.30
CA ASN A 163 24.34 -12.33 -6.27
C ASN A 163 24.80 -12.77 -4.88
N LYS A 164 25.51 -13.93 -4.84
CA LYS A 164 26.08 -14.45 -3.59
C LYS A 164 27.13 -13.50 -3.02
N ARG A 165 28.02 -13.01 -3.87
CA ARG A 165 29.09 -12.12 -3.44
C ARG A 165 28.54 -10.78 -2.96
N GLU A 166 27.57 -10.25 -3.65
CA GLU A 166 26.91 -9.01 -3.24
C GLU A 166 26.12 -9.18 -1.94
N GLY A 167 25.42 -10.30 -1.78
CA GLY A 167 24.76 -10.64 -0.53
C GLY A 167 25.73 -10.74 0.65
N GLU A 168 26.93 -11.32 0.47
CA GLU A 168 27.99 -11.36 1.48
C GLU A 168 28.51 -9.96 1.82
N LEU A 169 28.56 -9.07 0.86
CA LEU A 169 29.03 -7.68 1.01
C LEU A 169 27.93 -6.71 1.44
N GLY A 170 26.67 -7.14 1.45
CA GLY A 170 25.52 -6.28 1.68
C GLY A 170 25.26 -5.29 0.54
N GLN A 171 25.67 -5.64 -0.66
CA GLN A 171 25.44 -4.89 -1.90
C GLN A 171 24.08 -5.26 -2.53
N GLU A 172 23.64 -4.51 -3.50
CA GLU A 172 22.37 -4.76 -4.19
C GLU A 172 22.60 -5.41 -5.54
N ALA A 173 22.09 -6.61 -5.72
CA ALA A 173 22.27 -7.47 -6.91
C ALA A 173 21.71 -6.92 -8.24
N THR A 174 21.21 -5.70 -8.26
CA THR A 174 20.66 -5.03 -9.44
C THR A 174 21.24 -3.64 -9.66
N ILE A 175 22.31 -3.30 -8.95
CA ILE A 175 22.95 -1.99 -8.99
C ILE A 175 24.45 -2.17 -9.10
N VAL A 176 24.99 -1.75 -10.23
CA VAL A 176 26.42 -1.84 -10.53
C VAL A 176 27.28 -1.26 -9.42
N ASP A 177 28.07 -2.08 -8.78
CA ASP A 177 29.05 -1.71 -7.79
C ASP A 177 30.44 -1.57 -8.39
N LEU A 178 31.24 -0.62 -7.92
CA LEU A 178 32.56 -0.33 -8.47
C LEU A 178 33.71 -0.95 -7.67
N VAL A 179 33.43 -1.39 -6.46
CA VAL A 179 34.44 -1.97 -5.56
C VAL A 179 33.86 -3.13 -4.75
N GLU A 180 34.67 -4.16 -4.57
CA GLU A 180 34.32 -5.39 -3.87
C GLU A 180 34.33 -5.27 -2.34
N ASP A 181 34.67 -4.13 -1.80
CA ASP A 181 34.75 -3.94 -0.35
C ASP A 181 33.47 -3.38 0.29
N GLY A 182 32.41 -3.19 -0.53
CA GLY A 182 31.17 -2.57 -0.06
C GLY A 182 31.30 -1.09 0.25
N GLY A 183 32.41 -0.47 -0.14
CA GLY A 183 32.68 0.94 0.10
C GLY A 183 31.74 1.87 -0.67
N ILE A 184 31.69 3.13 -0.25
CA ILE A 184 30.81 4.19 -0.81
C ILE A 184 30.94 4.32 -2.34
N ALA A 185 32.13 4.10 -2.86
CA ALA A 185 32.42 4.25 -4.28
C ALA A 185 31.80 3.16 -5.16
N GLY A 186 31.40 2.01 -4.57
CA GLY A 186 30.75 0.93 -5.28
C GLY A 186 29.26 1.14 -5.51
N ARG A 187 28.63 2.12 -4.89
CA ARG A 187 27.16 2.25 -4.86
C ARG A 187 26.69 3.54 -5.52
N LEU A 188 26.61 3.50 -6.81
CA LEU A 188 26.35 4.71 -7.62
C LEU A 188 24.90 5.20 -7.59
N SER A 189 23.92 4.38 -7.27
CA SER A 189 22.53 4.73 -7.53
C SER A 189 21.63 4.85 -6.31
N THR A 190 21.99 4.29 -5.16
CA THR A 190 21.07 4.25 -4.01
C THR A 190 21.24 5.39 -3.02
N GLY A 191 22.36 6.12 -3.06
CA GLY A 191 22.64 7.12 -2.03
C GLY A 191 22.84 6.53 -0.62
N PHE A 192 22.87 5.21 -0.48
CA PHE A 192 23.24 4.55 0.78
C PHE A 192 24.73 4.64 0.96
N VAL A 193 25.12 5.46 1.91
CA VAL A 193 26.50 5.56 2.38
C VAL A 193 26.60 4.56 3.52
N TYR A 194 27.34 3.46 3.31
CA TYR A 194 27.80 2.66 4.45
C TYR A 194 28.91 3.49 5.13
N ALA A 195 28.64 3.88 6.37
CA ALA A 195 29.72 4.39 7.22
C ALA A 195 30.59 3.20 7.60
N ASP A 196 31.91 3.31 7.42
CA ASP A 196 32.91 2.40 7.95
C ASP A 196 32.78 2.25 9.48
#